data_216b5f12376052e00d01ab8e44d4f906
#
_entry.id   216b5f12376052e00d01ab8e44d4f906
#
_cell.length_a   1.000
_cell.length_b   1.000
_cell.length_c   1.000
_cell.angle_alpha   90.00
_cell.angle_beta   90.00
_cell.angle_gamma   90.00
#
_symmetry.space_group_name_H-M   'P 1'
#
loop_
_entity.id
_entity.type
_entity.pdbx_description
1 polymer ?
#
loop_
_entity_poly.entity_id
_entity_poly.type
_entity_poly.pdbx_seq_one_letter_code
_entity_poly.pdbx_strand_id
1 'polypeptide(L)'
;DKIESFTSELEITDFGQVIEVGDGVAHIDGLKSCFAGELLEFPNGSYGMAMNLDDDMVGAVIIGSDRGIRQGDIVRPTGRAMEVPVGEDLLGRVIDPLGSAIDDKGQINCSEARPLESDAPGVLDRRSVYQPLQTGIKAIDAMIPIGKGQRELIIGDRQTGKTAIAIDTIINQKKQNVICIYVAIGQRKSTVVQIAKTLEDHDAMSHTIIISATASEAAPIQYIAPYSGCAIAEHFMHKGKDVLIVYDDLSKHAVAYRAMSLLLRRPPGREAYPGDVFYLHSRLLERAAKLSDELGGGSITALPIIETQSGDVSAYIPTNVISITDGQIFLESNLFFSGQIPAVNAGISVSRVGGNAQIKAMKKVSGTMKLILAQFRELQSFAQFGSDIDSDTTKRLESGKRLMEILKQKQYSPISVENQIIIIYAAINGYLNDIELERIASFEDSLYEFMAMKYPEISQEIVTTGNMSAETEKLLIQGIEECKKEGKYIG
;
A
#
# COMPACT_ATOMS: atom_id res chain seq x y z
N ASP A 1 -36.13 3.03 61.30
CA ASP A 1 -35.83 1.84 60.45
C ASP A 1 -35.97 2.06 58.94
N LYS A 2 -36.08 3.31 58.47
CA LYS A 2 -36.04 3.64 57.03
C LYS A 2 -34.87 4.52 56.64
N ILE A 3 -34.00 4.88 57.55
CA ILE A 3 -32.83 5.75 57.34
C ILE A 3 -31.54 4.93 57.20
N GLU A 4 -31.52 3.68 57.66
CA GLU A 4 -30.35 2.80 57.61
C GLU A 4 -30.15 2.06 56.27
N SER A 5 -31.07 2.18 55.31
CA SER A 5 -30.96 1.51 54.00
C SER A 5 -30.71 2.46 52.83
N PHE A 6 -30.34 3.71 53.10
CA PHE A 6 -29.95 4.64 52.05
C PHE A 6 -28.43 4.63 51.88
N THR A 7 -27.92 3.57 51.29
CA THR A 7 -26.61 3.61 50.62
C THR A 7 -26.81 4.34 49.30
N SER A 8 -26.63 5.64 49.33
CA SER A 8 -26.35 6.41 48.11
C SER A 8 -24.95 6.00 47.62
N GLU A 9 -24.89 5.06 46.71
CA GLU A 9 -23.73 4.97 45.83
C GLU A 9 -23.70 6.28 45.05
N LEU A 10 -22.86 7.21 45.52
CA LEU A 10 -22.43 8.31 44.69
C LEU A 10 -21.61 7.70 43.57
N GLU A 11 -22.26 7.35 42.45
CA GLU A 11 -21.57 7.24 41.19
C GLU A 11 -20.98 8.64 40.91
N ILE A 12 -19.69 8.79 41.22
CA ILE A 12 -18.89 9.94 40.74
C ILE A 12 -18.77 9.72 39.25
N THR A 13 -19.76 10.18 38.50
CA THR A 13 -19.63 10.26 37.05
C THR A 13 -18.64 11.37 36.78
N ASP A 14 -17.43 10.97 36.35
CA ASP A 14 -16.44 11.89 35.84
C ASP A 14 -17.06 12.58 34.61
N PHE A 15 -17.06 13.89 34.57
CA PHE A 15 -17.52 14.68 33.44
C PHE A 15 -16.59 15.86 33.25
N GLY A 16 -16.47 16.30 31.99
CA GLY A 16 -15.71 17.48 31.64
C GLY A 16 -16.61 18.62 31.17
N GLN A 17 -16.07 19.81 31.13
CA GLN A 17 -16.73 21.00 30.59
C GLN A 17 -15.91 21.57 29.43
N VAL A 18 -16.54 21.86 28.30
CA VAL A 18 -15.91 22.52 27.18
C VAL A 18 -15.49 23.93 27.55
N ILE A 19 -14.19 24.21 27.51
CA ILE A 19 -13.64 25.55 27.72
C ILE A 19 -13.55 26.34 26.44
N GLU A 20 -13.13 25.65 25.35
CA GLU A 20 -12.96 26.24 24.02
C GLU A 20 -13.29 25.19 22.96
N VAL A 21 -13.94 25.57 21.88
CA VAL A 21 -14.21 24.72 20.73
C VAL A 21 -14.07 25.50 19.45
N GLY A 22 -13.44 24.93 18.46
CA GLY A 22 -13.27 25.50 17.13
C GLY A 22 -12.42 24.63 16.21
N ASP A 23 -12.69 24.72 14.92
CA ASP A 23 -11.94 24.01 13.87
C ASP A 23 -11.80 22.49 14.09
N GLY A 24 -12.84 21.86 14.69
CA GLY A 24 -12.85 20.42 14.95
C GLY A 24 -12.05 19.99 16.18
N VAL A 25 -11.65 20.91 17.04
CA VAL A 25 -10.94 20.64 18.31
C VAL A 25 -11.71 21.25 19.49
N ALA A 26 -11.75 20.53 20.61
CA ALA A 26 -12.28 21.00 21.87
C ALA A 26 -11.23 20.90 22.98
N HIS A 27 -11.13 21.93 23.81
CA HIS A 27 -10.40 21.90 25.07
C HIS A 27 -11.40 21.74 26.20
N ILE A 28 -11.22 20.74 27.03
CA ILE A 28 -12.18 20.28 28.03
C ILE A 28 -11.50 20.30 29.38
N ASP A 29 -12.09 21.00 30.36
CA ASP A 29 -11.66 20.99 31.75
C ASP A 29 -12.29 19.79 32.47
N GLY A 30 -11.57 19.15 33.37
CA GLY A 30 -11.99 17.92 34.06
C GLY A 30 -11.54 16.66 33.36
N LEU A 31 -12.36 15.59 33.41
CA LEU A 31 -12.06 14.28 32.81
C LEU A 31 -10.76 13.65 33.35
N LYS A 32 -10.57 13.66 34.67
CA LYS A 32 -9.34 13.19 35.33
C LYS A 32 -9.03 11.71 35.12
N SER A 33 -10.04 10.89 34.81
CA SER A 33 -9.91 9.46 34.54
C SER A 33 -9.77 9.13 33.06
N CYS A 34 -9.81 10.13 32.17
CA CYS A 34 -9.73 9.96 30.72
C CYS A 34 -8.37 9.42 30.29
N PHE A 35 -8.36 8.51 29.31
CA PHE A 35 -7.15 7.99 28.70
C PHE A 35 -7.00 8.44 27.23
N ALA A 36 -5.78 8.42 26.73
CA ALA A 36 -5.50 8.80 25.35
C ALA A 36 -6.20 7.86 24.35
N GLY A 37 -6.90 8.41 23.37
CA GLY A 37 -7.70 7.65 22.41
C GLY A 37 -9.10 7.29 22.90
N GLU A 38 -9.48 7.72 24.09
CA GLU A 38 -10.84 7.50 24.60
C GLU A 38 -11.88 8.27 23.79
N LEU A 39 -13.00 7.63 23.54
CA LEU A 39 -14.16 8.23 22.91
C LEU A 39 -14.94 9.08 23.92
N LEU A 40 -15.17 10.32 23.59
CA LEU A 40 -15.89 11.30 24.40
C LEU A 40 -17.22 11.65 23.73
N GLU A 41 -18.30 11.73 24.51
CA GLU A 41 -19.64 12.07 24.01
C GLU A 41 -19.98 13.53 24.33
N PHE A 42 -20.39 14.29 23.30
CA PHE A 42 -20.84 15.67 23.38
C PHE A 42 -22.36 15.74 23.40
N PRO A 43 -22.96 16.83 23.98
CA PRO A 43 -24.43 16.96 24.12
C PRO A 43 -25.20 16.97 22.80
N ASN A 44 -24.56 17.35 21.69
CA ASN A 44 -25.15 17.36 20.34
C ASN A 44 -25.18 16.00 19.68
N GLY A 45 -24.74 14.92 20.39
CA GLY A 45 -24.61 13.57 19.84
C GLY A 45 -23.34 13.33 19.00
N SER A 46 -22.45 14.34 18.89
CA SER A 46 -21.14 14.14 18.28
C SER A 46 -20.19 13.41 19.25
N TYR A 47 -19.20 12.76 18.67
CA TYR A 47 -18.13 12.13 19.43
C TYR A 47 -16.81 12.87 19.24
N GLY A 48 -15.94 12.80 20.22
CA GLY A 48 -14.56 13.26 20.14
C GLY A 48 -13.60 12.17 20.58
N MET A 49 -12.34 12.31 20.21
CA MET A 49 -11.27 11.43 20.66
C MET A 49 -10.28 12.23 21.49
N ALA A 50 -10.00 11.79 22.72
CA ALA A 50 -9.01 12.42 23.58
C ALA A 50 -7.60 12.25 23.01
N MET A 51 -6.89 13.35 22.79
CA MET A 51 -5.56 13.35 22.17
C MET A 51 -4.46 13.91 23.07
N ASN A 52 -4.76 14.98 23.81
CA ASN A 52 -3.86 15.57 24.78
C ASN A 52 -4.44 15.38 26.17
N LEU A 53 -3.63 14.88 27.08
CA LEU A 53 -3.98 14.73 28.48
C LEU A 53 -3.00 15.58 29.29
N ASP A 54 -3.43 16.77 29.67
CA ASP A 54 -2.71 17.65 30.62
C ASP A 54 -3.35 17.52 32.01
N ASP A 55 -2.68 17.96 33.07
CA ASP A 55 -3.13 17.77 34.46
C ASP A 55 -4.54 18.29 34.72
N ASP A 56 -4.94 19.38 34.08
CA ASP A 56 -6.24 20.03 34.30
C ASP A 56 -7.11 20.08 33.02
N MET A 57 -6.59 19.65 31.87
CA MET A 57 -7.26 19.85 30.59
C MET A 57 -7.06 18.69 29.62
N VAL A 58 -8.14 18.28 28.96
CA VAL A 58 -8.11 17.30 27.86
C VAL A 58 -8.33 18.01 26.54
N GLY A 59 -7.39 17.86 25.61
CA GLY A 59 -7.56 18.26 24.22
C GLY A 59 -8.16 17.11 23.42
N ALA A 60 -9.35 17.32 22.88
CA ALA A 60 -10.06 16.34 22.08
C ALA A 60 -10.24 16.80 20.63
N VAL A 61 -10.15 15.87 19.68
CA VAL A 61 -10.53 16.10 18.29
C VAL A 61 -11.94 15.60 18.05
N ILE A 62 -12.76 16.43 17.42
CA ILE A 62 -14.17 16.12 17.18
C ILE A 62 -14.30 15.26 15.92
N ILE A 63 -14.94 14.12 16.05
CA ILE A 63 -15.23 13.20 14.95
C ILE A 63 -16.60 13.55 14.39
N GLY A 64 -16.63 14.18 13.23
CA GLY A 64 -17.85 14.67 12.61
C GLY A 64 -17.98 16.18 12.67
N SER A 65 -19.17 16.68 13.05
CA SER A 65 -19.46 18.13 13.07
C SER A 65 -19.31 18.71 14.48
N ASP A 66 -18.54 19.78 14.60
CA ASP A 66 -18.45 20.61 15.81
C ASP A 66 -19.62 21.58 15.97
N ARG A 67 -20.52 21.63 14.97
CA ARG A 67 -21.68 22.53 15.00
C ARG A 67 -22.62 22.17 16.14
N GLY A 68 -22.94 23.17 16.97
CA GLY A 68 -23.83 23.00 18.12
C GLY A 68 -23.10 22.71 19.43
N ILE A 69 -21.81 22.45 19.43
CA ILE A 69 -20.98 22.36 20.63
C ILE A 69 -20.62 23.81 21.05
N ARG A 70 -20.76 24.09 22.33
CA ARG A 70 -20.53 25.45 22.90
C ARG A 70 -19.65 25.37 24.13
N GLN A 71 -18.99 26.46 24.44
CA GLN A 71 -18.33 26.64 25.71
C GLN A 71 -19.33 26.44 26.86
N GLY A 72 -18.96 25.68 27.86
CA GLY A 72 -19.80 25.32 28.99
C GLY A 72 -20.56 24.01 28.85
N ASP A 73 -20.58 23.40 27.66
CA ASP A 73 -21.21 22.09 27.42
C ASP A 73 -20.53 20.98 28.22
N ILE A 74 -21.32 20.03 28.70
CA ILE A 74 -20.84 18.88 29.47
C ILE A 74 -20.43 17.78 28.51
N VAL A 75 -19.22 17.25 28.69
CA VAL A 75 -18.66 16.13 27.94
C VAL A 75 -18.56 14.90 28.87
N ARG A 76 -18.94 13.75 28.36
CA ARG A 76 -18.89 12.48 29.11
C ARG A 76 -17.85 11.55 28.53
N PRO A 77 -16.97 10.97 29.37
CA PRO A 77 -16.11 9.87 28.95
C PRO A 77 -16.97 8.61 28.75
N THR A 78 -16.63 7.82 27.73
CA THR A 78 -17.38 6.58 27.43
C THR A 78 -16.72 5.35 28.04
N GLY A 79 -15.50 5.46 28.55
CA GLY A 79 -14.70 4.33 29.04
C GLY A 79 -14.25 3.39 27.94
N ARG A 80 -14.39 3.78 26.67
CA ARG A 80 -14.05 2.96 25.51
C ARG A 80 -13.13 3.69 24.53
N ALA A 81 -12.16 2.97 23.98
CA ALA A 81 -11.39 3.47 22.84
C ALA A 81 -12.29 3.54 21.60
N MET A 82 -11.85 4.33 20.60
CA MET A 82 -12.53 4.40 19.33
C MET A 82 -12.38 3.09 18.57
N GLU A 83 -13.48 2.58 18.03
CA GLU A 83 -13.57 1.29 17.33
C GLU A 83 -14.14 1.46 15.93
N VAL A 84 -13.86 0.48 15.05
CA VAL A 84 -14.44 0.35 13.71
C VAL A 84 -15.11 -1.01 13.57
N PRO A 85 -16.30 -1.10 12.94
CA PRO A 85 -16.93 -2.38 12.64
C PRO A 85 -16.06 -3.19 11.67
N VAL A 86 -15.96 -4.50 11.89
CA VAL A 86 -15.15 -5.43 11.11
C VAL A 86 -15.95 -6.66 10.73
N GLY A 87 -15.72 -7.22 9.56
CA GLY A 87 -16.40 -8.40 9.06
C GLY A 87 -16.31 -8.60 7.57
N GLU A 88 -16.76 -9.75 7.09
CA GLU A 88 -16.79 -10.06 5.66
C GLU A 88 -17.82 -9.21 4.89
N ASP A 89 -18.84 -8.68 5.58
CA ASP A 89 -19.86 -7.80 5.00
C ASP A 89 -19.29 -6.47 4.46
N LEU A 90 -18.04 -6.15 4.82
CA LEU A 90 -17.30 -5.00 4.29
C LEU A 90 -16.72 -5.26 2.89
N LEU A 91 -16.57 -6.51 2.47
CA LEU A 91 -16.00 -6.84 1.16
C LEU A 91 -16.89 -6.30 0.03
N GLY A 92 -16.28 -5.70 -0.95
CA GLY A 92 -16.98 -5.09 -2.08
C GLY A 92 -17.61 -3.73 -1.80
N ARG A 93 -17.36 -3.14 -0.62
CA ARG A 93 -18.00 -1.91 -0.17
C ARG A 93 -17.02 -0.72 -0.16
N VAL A 94 -17.62 0.46 -0.30
CA VAL A 94 -16.94 1.75 -0.08
C VAL A 94 -17.50 2.34 1.23
N ILE A 95 -16.62 2.57 2.19
CA ILE A 95 -16.98 3.02 3.54
C ILE A 95 -16.22 4.29 3.92
N ASP A 96 -16.76 5.00 4.90
CA ASP A 96 -16.02 6.04 5.60
C ASP A 96 -15.08 5.43 6.67
N PRO A 97 -14.18 6.20 7.29
CA PRO A 97 -13.29 5.71 8.33
C PRO A 97 -13.98 5.20 9.60
N LEU A 98 -15.25 5.48 9.78
CA LEU A 98 -16.08 4.99 10.89
C LEU A 98 -16.79 3.66 10.57
N GLY A 99 -16.63 3.16 9.33
CA GLY A 99 -17.27 1.94 8.85
C GLY A 99 -18.67 2.11 8.29
N SER A 100 -19.14 3.35 8.09
CA SER A 100 -20.44 3.63 7.48
C SER A 100 -20.35 3.50 5.96
N ALA A 101 -21.35 2.87 5.35
CA ALA A 101 -21.41 2.74 3.89
C ALA A 101 -21.65 4.10 3.21
N ILE A 102 -20.89 4.39 2.15
CA ILE A 102 -21.02 5.60 1.33
C ILE A 102 -21.21 5.29 -0.16
N ASP A 103 -21.52 4.03 -0.48
CA ASP A 103 -21.63 3.48 -1.84
C ASP A 103 -23.08 3.26 -2.31
N ASP A 104 -24.06 3.75 -1.56
CA ASP A 104 -25.51 3.61 -1.84
C ASP A 104 -26.00 2.13 -1.96
N LYS A 105 -25.16 1.15 -1.53
CA LYS A 105 -25.51 -0.29 -1.57
C LYS A 105 -26.23 -0.77 -0.29
N GLY A 106 -26.75 0.12 0.54
CA GLY A 106 -27.44 -0.18 1.78
C GLY A 106 -26.52 -0.29 3.01
N GLN A 107 -27.14 -0.48 4.17
CA GLN A 107 -26.42 -0.57 5.44
C GLN A 107 -25.56 -1.83 5.54
N ILE A 108 -24.46 -1.73 6.26
CA ILE A 108 -23.55 -2.84 6.58
C ILE A 108 -23.81 -3.25 8.02
N ASN A 109 -24.03 -4.55 8.25
CA ASN A 109 -24.34 -5.09 9.58
C ASN A 109 -23.20 -5.98 10.06
N CYS A 110 -22.10 -5.38 10.54
CA CYS A 110 -21.05 -6.13 11.20
C CYS A 110 -21.41 -6.41 12.65
N SER A 111 -21.19 -7.64 13.11
CA SER A 111 -21.41 -8.06 14.49
C SER A 111 -20.20 -7.83 15.40
N GLU A 112 -19.04 -7.62 14.83
CA GLU A 112 -17.76 -7.43 15.53
C GLU A 112 -17.23 -6.01 15.28
N ALA A 113 -16.49 -5.49 16.26
CA ALA A 113 -15.75 -4.23 16.14
C ALA A 113 -14.33 -4.42 16.69
N ARG A 114 -13.39 -3.61 16.21
CA ARG A 114 -12.00 -3.58 16.70
C ARG A 114 -11.57 -2.15 17.01
N PRO A 115 -10.74 -1.98 18.06
CA PRO A 115 -10.16 -0.67 18.34
C PRO A 115 -9.29 -0.22 17.14
N LEU A 116 -9.32 1.08 16.88
CA LEU A 116 -8.50 1.69 15.80
C LEU A 116 -7.01 1.53 16.08
N GLU A 117 -6.61 1.70 17.32
CA GLU A 117 -5.24 1.52 17.76
C GLU A 117 -5.12 0.20 18.54
N SER A 118 -4.17 -0.61 18.15
CA SER A 118 -3.77 -1.85 18.81
C SER A 118 -2.27 -2.04 18.69
N ASP A 119 -1.71 -2.79 19.62
CA ASP A 119 -0.28 -3.10 19.61
C ASP A 119 0.08 -3.94 18.37
N ALA A 120 1.24 -3.65 17.80
CA ALA A 120 1.79 -4.46 16.73
C ALA A 120 2.13 -5.88 17.24
N PRO A 121 2.06 -6.92 16.37
CA PRO A 121 2.48 -8.26 16.74
C PRO A 121 3.90 -8.27 17.34
N GLY A 122 4.10 -8.98 18.42
CA GLY A 122 5.40 -9.13 19.08
C GLY A 122 6.42 -9.88 18.22
N VAL A 123 7.67 -9.94 18.67
CA VAL A 123 8.74 -10.62 17.93
C VAL A 123 8.47 -12.13 17.78
N LEU A 124 7.92 -12.76 18.82
CA LEU A 124 7.58 -14.19 18.81
C LEU A 124 6.34 -14.52 17.99
N ASP A 125 5.48 -13.53 17.79
CA ASP A 125 4.23 -13.67 17.02
C ASP A 125 4.48 -13.64 15.51
N ARG A 126 5.65 -13.16 15.09
CA ARG A 126 6.02 -12.96 13.70
C ARG A 126 6.79 -14.14 13.13
N ARG A 127 6.58 -14.38 11.85
CA ARG A 127 7.41 -15.23 11.01
C ARG A 127 8.12 -14.37 9.96
N SER A 128 9.33 -14.76 9.60
CA SER A 128 10.07 -14.12 8.49
C SER A 128 9.27 -14.19 7.19
N VAL A 129 9.30 -13.11 6.42
CA VAL A 129 8.63 -13.02 5.11
C VAL A 129 9.32 -13.97 4.12
N TYR A 130 8.55 -14.88 3.51
CA TYR A 130 9.06 -15.90 2.58
C TYR A 130 8.13 -16.16 1.38
N GLN A 131 6.86 -15.76 1.49
CA GLN A 131 5.89 -15.97 0.42
C GLN A 131 5.81 -14.73 -0.46
N PRO A 132 5.89 -14.86 -1.80
CA PRO A 132 5.73 -13.72 -2.69
C PRO A 132 4.31 -13.17 -2.66
N LEU A 133 4.17 -11.84 -2.70
CA LEU A 133 2.97 -11.14 -3.11
C LEU A 133 3.17 -10.71 -4.56
N GLN A 134 2.54 -11.39 -5.48
CA GLN A 134 2.67 -11.08 -6.91
C GLN A 134 1.91 -9.80 -7.24
N THR A 135 2.62 -8.78 -7.70
CA THR A 135 2.00 -7.52 -8.11
C THR A 135 1.42 -7.56 -9.51
N GLY A 136 1.90 -8.49 -10.33
CA GLY A 136 1.58 -8.57 -11.75
C GLY A 136 2.33 -7.54 -12.59
N ILE A 137 3.28 -6.82 -12.01
CA ILE A 137 4.09 -5.80 -12.68
C ILE A 137 5.51 -6.33 -12.85
N LYS A 138 5.93 -6.54 -14.10
CA LYS A 138 7.23 -7.14 -14.46
C LYS A 138 8.41 -6.47 -13.76
N ALA A 139 8.45 -5.15 -13.77
CA ALA A 139 9.54 -4.37 -13.16
C ALA A 139 9.65 -4.59 -11.66
N ILE A 140 8.53 -4.78 -10.95
CA ILE A 140 8.48 -4.95 -9.50
C ILE A 140 8.75 -6.41 -9.15
N ASP A 141 7.99 -7.34 -9.67
CA ASP A 141 8.10 -8.77 -9.32
C ASP A 141 9.49 -9.34 -9.63
N ALA A 142 10.13 -8.85 -10.70
CA ALA A 142 11.47 -9.29 -11.08
C ALA A 142 12.60 -8.64 -10.26
N MET A 143 12.51 -7.33 -9.96
CA MET A 143 13.64 -6.58 -9.42
C MET A 143 13.45 -6.09 -7.98
N ILE A 144 12.21 -5.89 -7.56
CA ILE A 144 11.87 -5.33 -6.24
C ILE A 144 10.74 -6.18 -5.64
N PRO A 145 10.97 -7.48 -5.44
CA PRO A 145 9.91 -8.40 -5.06
C PRO A 145 9.35 -8.05 -3.69
N ILE A 146 8.04 -8.18 -3.57
CA ILE A 146 7.28 -7.93 -2.35
C ILE A 146 6.82 -9.26 -1.77
N GLY A 147 7.02 -9.46 -0.49
CA GLY A 147 6.55 -10.64 0.22
C GLY A 147 5.32 -10.36 1.08
N LYS A 148 4.53 -11.39 1.34
CA LYS A 148 3.37 -11.33 2.23
C LYS A 148 3.81 -11.03 3.66
N GLY A 149 3.37 -9.90 4.19
CA GLY A 149 3.77 -9.37 5.49
C GLY A 149 4.83 -8.26 5.43
N GLN A 150 5.30 -7.89 4.23
CA GLN A 150 6.27 -6.83 4.01
C GLN A 150 5.60 -5.45 3.95
N ARG A 151 6.38 -4.43 4.31
CA ARG A 151 6.03 -3.01 4.13
C ARG A 151 6.90 -2.46 3.01
N GLU A 152 6.32 -2.19 1.86
CA GLU A 152 7.05 -1.67 0.70
C GLU A 152 6.49 -0.30 0.31
N LEU A 153 7.31 0.73 0.41
CA LEU A 153 6.94 2.11 0.10
C LEU A 153 6.86 2.34 -1.41
N ILE A 154 5.79 2.96 -1.87
CA ILE A 154 5.70 3.52 -3.23
C ILE A 154 5.91 5.03 -3.13
N ILE A 155 6.98 5.54 -3.72
CA ILE A 155 7.40 6.94 -3.57
C ILE A 155 7.72 7.56 -4.93
N GLY A 156 7.34 8.81 -5.11
CA GLY A 156 7.62 9.58 -6.32
C GLY A 156 6.81 10.86 -6.40
N ASP A 157 7.09 11.67 -7.39
CA ASP A 157 6.40 12.93 -7.63
C ASP A 157 4.94 12.73 -8.02
N ARG A 158 4.19 13.82 -8.04
CA ARG A 158 2.80 13.80 -8.44
C ARG A 158 2.63 13.28 -9.86
N GLN A 159 1.61 12.43 -10.10
CA GLN A 159 1.27 11.87 -11.41
C GLN A 159 2.33 10.95 -12.05
N THR A 160 3.22 10.36 -11.27
CA THR A 160 4.22 9.38 -11.75
C THR A 160 3.69 7.94 -11.82
N GLY A 161 2.43 7.69 -11.47
CA GLY A 161 1.82 6.37 -11.54
C GLY A 161 1.76 5.58 -10.22
N LYS A 162 1.99 6.23 -9.06
CA LYS A 162 1.95 5.56 -7.74
C LYS A 162 0.65 4.81 -7.48
N THR A 163 -0.48 5.50 -7.62
CA THR A 163 -1.81 4.90 -7.47
C THR A 163 -2.06 3.78 -8.49
N ALA A 164 -1.57 3.94 -9.73
CA ALA A 164 -1.71 2.92 -10.77
C ALA A 164 -1.05 1.60 -10.37
N ILE A 165 0.16 1.64 -9.83
CA ILE A 165 0.86 0.45 -9.31
C ILE A 165 0.04 -0.23 -8.21
N ALA A 166 -0.51 0.54 -7.29
CA ALA A 166 -1.35 0.01 -6.21
C ALA A 166 -2.61 -0.67 -6.76
N ILE A 167 -3.29 -0.05 -7.71
CA ILE A 167 -4.51 -0.61 -8.34
C ILE A 167 -4.19 -1.86 -9.15
N ASP A 168 -3.11 -1.87 -9.95
CA ASP A 168 -2.65 -3.06 -10.68
C ASP A 168 -2.35 -4.22 -9.73
N THR A 169 -1.71 -3.93 -8.60
CA THR A 169 -1.44 -4.93 -7.56
C THR A 169 -2.74 -5.50 -6.97
N ILE A 170 -3.73 -4.65 -6.69
CA ILE A 170 -5.05 -5.09 -6.20
C ILE A 170 -5.76 -5.98 -7.23
N ILE A 171 -5.79 -5.58 -8.50
CA ILE A 171 -6.40 -6.35 -9.59
C ILE A 171 -5.77 -7.74 -9.68
N ASN A 172 -4.45 -7.84 -9.54
CA ASN A 172 -3.73 -9.11 -9.61
C ASN A 172 -4.05 -10.06 -8.44
N GLN A 173 -4.57 -9.57 -7.31
CA GLN A 173 -4.85 -10.41 -6.15
C GLN A 173 -6.10 -11.28 -6.29
N LYS A 174 -6.97 -11.05 -7.27
CA LYS A 174 -8.18 -11.84 -7.52
C LYS A 174 -7.93 -13.36 -7.53
N LYS A 175 -6.80 -13.79 -8.15
CA LYS A 175 -6.42 -15.22 -8.25
C LYS A 175 -5.49 -15.69 -7.12
N GLN A 176 -5.08 -14.80 -6.21
CA GLN A 176 -4.10 -15.06 -5.17
C GLN A 176 -4.73 -15.30 -3.80
N ASN A 177 -6.06 -15.23 -3.69
CA ASN A 177 -6.81 -15.34 -2.42
C ASN A 177 -6.31 -14.34 -1.35
N VAL A 178 -6.03 -13.11 -1.75
CA VAL A 178 -5.61 -12.01 -0.88
C VAL A 178 -6.74 -10.99 -0.80
N ILE A 179 -7.12 -10.61 0.42
CA ILE A 179 -8.08 -9.53 0.66
C ILE A 179 -7.36 -8.20 0.52
N CYS A 180 -7.96 -7.26 -0.20
CA CYS A 180 -7.37 -5.95 -0.43
C CYS A 180 -8.13 -4.85 0.30
N ILE A 181 -7.40 -3.89 0.88
CA ILE A 181 -7.96 -2.70 1.51
C ILE A 181 -7.27 -1.49 0.88
N TYR A 182 -8.06 -0.61 0.28
CA TYR A 182 -7.55 0.63 -0.28
C TYR A 182 -8.03 1.81 0.58
N VAL A 183 -7.09 2.49 1.23
CA VAL A 183 -7.37 3.65 2.09
C VAL A 183 -7.03 4.92 1.33
N ALA A 184 -8.06 5.64 0.89
CA ALA A 184 -7.94 6.95 0.25
C ALA A 184 -7.89 8.05 1.31
N ILE A 185 -6.77 8.74 1.43
CA ILE A 185 -6.54 9.79 2.43
C ILE A 185 -6.38 11.14 1.74
N GLY A 186 -7.29 12.08 2.00
CA GLY A 186 -7.26 13.41 1.42
C GLY A 186 -7.35 13.44 -0.11
N GLN A 187 -7.91 12.39 -0.71
CA GLN A 187 -8.15 12.29 -2.16
C GLN A 187 -9.43 13.06 -2.55
N ARG A 188 -9.53 13.43 -3.82
CA ARG A 188 -10.77 13.99 -4.35
C ARG A 188 -11.86 12.91 -4.42
N LYS A 189 -13.09 13.22 -4.08
CA LYS A 189 -14.22 12.28 -4.18
C LYS A 189 -14.32 11.65 -5.58
N SER A 190 -14.13 12.44 -6.65
CA SER A 190 -14.12 11.95 -8.03
C SER A 190 -13.03 10.88 -8.29
N THR A 191 -11.86 11.01 -7.67
CA THR A 191 -10.79 10.03 -7.80
C THR A 191 -11.17 8.71 -7.14
N VAL A 192 -11.77 8.75 -5.96
CA VAL A 192 -12.24 7.55 -5.25
C VAL A 192 -13.31 6.81 -6.06
N VAL A 193 -14.27 7.55 -6.62
CA VAL A 193 -15.31 6.99 -7.49
C VAL A 193 -14.70 6.31 -8.73
N GLN A 194 -13.73 6.96 -9.34
CA GLN A 194 -13.02 6.39 -10.51
C GLN A 194 -12.26 5.11 -10.16
N ILE A 195 -11.60 5.06 -9.01
CA ILE A 195 -10.90 3.87 -8.53
C ILE A 195 -11.89 2.74 -8.28
N ALA A 196 -12.99 3.00 -7.58
CA ALA A 196 -14.04 2.01 -7.32
C ALA A 196 -14.57 1.43 -8.63
N LYS A 197 -14.87 2.28 -9.61
CA LYS A 197 -15.31 1.85 -10.93
C LYS A 197 -14.25 1.03 -11.66
N THR A 198 -13.00 1.45 -11.64
CA THR A 198 -11.89 0.68 -12.25
C THR A 198 -11.77 -0.70 -11.66
N LEU A 199 -11.90 -0.83 -10.33
CA LEU A 199 -11.86 -2.13 -9.65
C LEU A 199 -13.11 -2.99 -9.99
N GLU A 200 -14.29 -2.38 -10.14
CA GLU A 200 -15.50 -3.07 -10.60
C GLU A 200 -15.35 -3.57 -12.04
N ASP A 201 -14.86 -2.73 -12.96
CA ASP A 201 -14.64 -3.08 -14.37
C ASP A 201 -13.66 -4.25 -14.56
N HIS A 202 -12.75 -4.47 -13.58
CA HIS A 202 -11.79 -5.57 -13.56
C HIS A 202 -12.17 -6.71 -12.60
N ASP A 203 -13.43 -6.73 -12.12
CA ASP A 203 -13.91 -7.72 -11.13
C ASP A 203 -13.06 -7.81 -9.85
N ALA A 204 -12.39 -6.74 -9.46
CA ALA A 204 -11.54 -6.71 -8.29
C ALA A 204 -12.24 -6.20 -7.02
N MET A 205 -13.43 -5.60 -7.13
CA MET A 205 -14.17 -5.11 -5.97
C MET A 205 -14.61 -6.24 -5.03
N SER A 206 -14.89 -7.42 -5.51
CA SER A 206 -15.38 -8.55 -4.70
C SER A 206 -14.45 -8.96 -3.56
N HIS A 207 -13.15 -8.70 -3.69
CA HIS A 207 -12.13 -8.96 -2.67
C HIS A 207 -11.49 -7.68 -2.11
N THR A 208 -12.09 -6.51 -2.36
CA THR A 208 -11.55 -5.21 -1.99
C THR A 208 -12.52 -4.43 -1.10
N ILE A 209 -11.98 -3.74 -0.10
CA ILE A 209 -12.67 -2.75 0.73
C ILE A 209 -12.02 -1.40 0.42
N ILE A 210 -12.82 -0.38 0.13
CA ILE A 210 -12.34 1.00 -0.04
C ILE A 210 -12.76 1.82 1.17
N ILE A 211 -11.80 2.46 1.82
CA ILE A 211 -12.03 3.41 2.90
C ILE A 211 -11.73 4.81 2.37
N SER A 212 -12.70 5.69 2.44
CA SER A 212 -12.59 7.02 1.85
C SER A 212 -12.64 8.12 2.92
N ALA A 213 -11.51 8.82 3.07
CA ALA A 213 -11.42 10.09 3.79
C ALA A 213 -11.03 11.18 2.79
N THR A 214 -12.04 11.86 2.24
CA THR A 214 -11.82 12.82 1.13
C THR A 214 -11.18 14.13 1.62
N ALA A 215 -10.64 14.90 0.67
CA ALA A 215 -10.01 16.19 0.96
C ALA A 215 -10.98 17.25 1.52
N SER A 216 -12.29 17.04 1.39
CA SER A 216 -13.33 17.92 1.93
C SER A 216 -13.70 17.59 3.37
N GLU A 217 -13.23 16.47 3.90
CA GLU A 217 -13.51 16.05 5.27
C GLU A 217 -12.51 16.67 6.24
N ALA A 218 -12.94 16.80 7.51
CA ALA A 218 -12.12 17.36 8.56
C ALA A 218 -10.84 16.55 8.80
N ALA A 219 -9.78 17.19 9.27
CA ALA A 219 -8.50 16.55 9.54
C ALA A 219 -8.59 15.32 10.46
N PRO A 220 -9.43 15.27 11.51
CA PRO A 220 -9.61 14.07 12.31
C PRO A 220 -10.05 12.84 11.53
N ILE A 221 -10.94 12.98 10.56
CA ILE A 221 -11.42 11.88 9.72
C ILE A 221 -10.28 11.35 8.83
N GLN A 222 -9.47 12.24 8.27
CA GLN A 222 -8.30 11.85 7.49
C GLN A 222 -7.23 11.17 8.37
N TYR A 223 -7.10 11.61 9.63
CA TYR A 223 -6.17 11.03 10.60
C TYR A 223 -6.53 9.59 10.97
N ILE A 224 -7.80 9.30 11.25
CA ILE A 224 -8.21 7.95 11.67
C ILE A 224 -8.30 6.94 10.51
N ALA A 225 -8.42 7.39 9.27
CA ALA A 225 -8.63 6.53 8.11
C ALA A 225 -7.60 5.38 7.97
N PRO A 226 -6.28 5.59 8.03
CA PRO A 226 -5.32 4.50 7.92
C PRO A 226 -5.38 3.53 9.12
N TYR A 227 -5.68 4.00 10.31
CA TYR A 227 -5.85 3.15 11.50
C TYR A 227 -7.11 2.28 11.38
N SER A 228 -8.20 2.85 10.87
CA SER A 228 -9.42 2.10 10.56
C SER A 228 -9.15 0.98 9.55
N GLY A 229 -8.46 1.29 8.46
CA GLY A 229 -8.04 0.30 7.47
C GLY A 229 -7.16 -0.80 8.07
N CYS A 230 -6.23 -0.43 8.93
CA CYS A 230 -5.35 -1.37 9.61
C CYS A 230 -6.11 -2.28 10.57
N ALA A 231 -7.05 -1.75 11.35
CA ALA A 231 -7.88 -2.54 12.26
C ALA A 231 -8.76 -3.56 11.51
N ILE A 232 -9.33 -3.17 10.36
CA ILE A 232 -10.06 -4.08 9.48
C ILE A 232 -9.11 -5.14 8.89
N ALA A 233 -7.92 -4.78 8.48
CA ALA A 233 -6.91 -5.72 7.98
C ALA A 233 -6.51 -6.75 9.05
N GLU A 234 -6.32 -6.34 10.28
CA GLU A 234 -5.99 -7.22 11.40
C GLU A 234 -7.08 -8.26 11.70
N HIS A 235 -8.36 -7.90 11.52
CA HIS A 235 -9.44 -8.85 11.68
C HIS A 235 -9.27 -10.05 10.74
N PHE A 236 -8.94 -9.81 9.48
CA PHE A 236 -8.70 -10.88 8.51
C PHE A 236 -7.37 -11.60 8.75
N MET A 237 -6.32 -10.88 9.12
CA MET A 237 -5.01 -11.46 9.44
C MET A 237 -5.12 -12.47 10.60
N HIS A 238 -5.83 -12.13 11.67
CA HIS A 238 -6.05 -13.03 12.80
C HIS A 238 -6.96 -14.22 12.48
N LYS A 239 -7.74 -14.15 11.39
CA LYS A 239 -8.47 -15.29 10.81
C LYS A 239 -7.63 -16.14 9.84
N GLY A 240 -6.32 -15.92 9.81
CA GLY A 240 -5.39 -16.66 8.96
C GLY A 240 -5.43 -16.27 7.49
N LYS A 241 -6.02 -15.11 7.15
CA LYS A 241 -6.07 -14.60 5.77
C LYS A 241 -4.85 -13.73 5.46
N ASP A 242 -4.48 -13.68 4.19
CA ASP A 242 -3.49 -12.70 3.70
C ASP A 242 -4.23 -11.43 3.25
N VAL A 243 -3.72 -10.28 3.69
CA VAL A 243 -4.31 -8.97 3.39
C VAL A 243 -3.25 -8.08 2.74
N LEU A 244 -3.66 -7.36 1.71
CA LEU A 244 -2.92 -6.26 1.12
C LEU A 244 -3.60 -4.95 1.52
N ILE A 245 -2.87 -4.03 2.15
CA ILE A 245 -3.39 -2.71 2.48
C ILE A 245 -2.57 -1.62 1.77
N VAL A 246 -3.27 -0.72 1.11
CA VAL A 246 -2.70 0.45 0.43
C VAL A 246 -3.11 1.71 1.18
N TYR A 247 -2.14 2.57 1.51
CA TYR A 247 -2.39 3.88 2.11
C TYR A 247 -2.07 4.98 1.09
N ASP A 248 -3.08 5.54 0.44
CA ASP A 248 -2.92 6.56 -0.61
C ASP A 248 -3.50 7.92 -0.18
N ASP A 249 -2.71 8.83 0.36
CA ASP A 249 -1.30 8.76 0.68
C ASP A 249 -0.99 9.18 2.13
N LEU A 250 0.12 8.70 2.66
CA LEU A 250 0.57 9.05 4.00
C LEU A 250 1.16 10.46 4.10
N SER A 251 1.49 11.11 2.99
CA SER A 251 1.89 12.53 2.99
C SER A 251 0.73 13.41 3.47
N LYS A 252 -0.47 13.17 2.95
CA LYS A 252 -1.68 13.88 3.39
C LYS A 252 -2.11 13.51 4.80
N HIS A 253 -1.91 12.24 5.19
CA HIS A 253 -2.10 11.82 6.57
C HIS A 253 -1.24 12.62 7.56
N ALA A 254 0.04 12.81 7.23
CA ALA A 254 0.94 13.63 8.03
C ALA A 254 0.50 15.10 8.08
N VAL A 255 0.02 15.66 6.98
CA VAL A 255 -0.52 17.04 6.92
C VAL A 255 -1.76 17.18 7.80
N ALA A 256 -2.69 16.22 7.78
CA ALA A 256 -3.85 16.21 8.66
C ALA A 256 -3.44 16.17 10.14
N TYR A 257 -2.47 15.32 10.47
CA TYR A 257 -1.93 15.24 11.83
C TYR A 257 -1.24 16.54 12.29
N ARG A 258 -0.48 17.18 11.40
CA ARG A 258 0.12 18.49 11.65
C ARG A 258 -0.93 19.56 11.95
N ALA A 259 -1.99 19.61 11.14
CA ALA A 259 -3.10 20.56 11.36
C ALA A 259 -3.76 20.35 12.72
N MET A 260 -4.10 19.12 13.08
CA MET A 260 -4.67 18.79 14.39
C MET A 260 -3.73 19.14 15.54
N SER A 261 -2.45 18.83 15.40
CA SER A 261 -1.45 19.09 16.44
C SER A 261 -1.25 20.57 16.71
N LEU A 262 -1.29 21.41 15.66
CA LEU A 262 -1.22 22.86 15.80
C LEU A 262 -2.47 23.43 16.49
N LEU A 263 -3.67 22.92 16.16
CA LEU A 263 -4.92 23.30 16.83
C LEU A 263 -4.94 22.88 18.31
N LEU A 264 -4.38 21.71 18.62
CA LEU A 264 -4.17 21.24 19.98
C LEU A 264 -3.02 21.95 20.72
N ARG A 265 -2.41 22.98 20.10
CA ARG A 265 -1.31 23.78 20.65
C ARG A 265 -0.06 22.96 21.00
N ARG A 266 0.16 21.82 20.33
CA ARG A 266 1.40 21.06 20.46
C ARG A 266 2.56 21.86 19.84
N PRO A 267 3.75 21.88 20.46
CA PRO A 267 4.88 22.62 19.93
C PRO A 267 5.31 22.07 18.56
N PRO A 268 5.43 22.92 17.52
CA PRO A 268 5.88 22.49 16.21
C PRO A 268 7.38 22.22 16.18
N GLY A 269 7.77 21.16 15.46
CA GLY A 269 9.14 20.82 15.13
C GLY A 269 9.50 21.16 13.67
N ARG A 270 10.32 20.30 13.05
CA ARG A 270 10.74 20.46 11.65
C ARG A 270 9.53 20.50 10.71
N GLU A 271 9.50 21.45 9.78
CA GLU A 271 8.41 21.69 8.81
C GLU A 271 7.03 21.85 9.48
N ALA A 272 7.03 22.37 10.72
CA ALA A 272 5.86 22.51 11.60
C ALA A 272 5.14 21.19 11.97
N TYR A 273 5.73 20.03 11.71
CA TYR A 273 5.23 18.77 12.22
C TYR A 273 5.49 18.62 13.72
N PRO A 274 4.60 17.96 14.46
CA PRO A 274 4.85 17.66 15.87
C PRO A 274 6.01 16.67 16.02
N GLY A 275 6.65 16.65 17.19
CA GLY A 275 7.81 15.82 17.45
C GLY A 275 7.58 14.31 17.34
N ASP A 276 6.34 13.87 17.45
CA ASP A 276 5.92 12.47 17.38
C ASP A 276 5.42 12.01 15.99
N VAL A 277 5.64 12.80 14.94
CA VAL A 277 5.19 12.43 13.58
C VAL A 277 5.85 11.14 13.06
N PHE A 278 7.06 10.83 13.51
CA PHE A 278 7.67 9.53 13.20
C PHE A 278 6.84 8.39 13.79
N TYR A 279 6.43 8.52 15.05
CA TYR A 279 5.61 7.53 15.74
C TYR A 279 4.22 7.37 15.12
N LEU A 280 3.65 8.42 14.55
CA LEU A 280 2.40 8.38 13.79
C LEU A 280 2.41 7.26 12.72
N HIS A 281 3.47 7.21 11.92
CA HIS A 281 3.59 6.24 10.84
C HIS A 281 4.21 4.91 11.31
N SER A 282 5.14 4.92 12.26
CA SER A 282 5.77 3.69 12.73
C SER A 282 4.78 2.78 13.46
N ARG A 283 3.94 3.31 14.36
CA ARG A 283 2.91 2.51 15.05
C ARG A 283 1.84 1.95 14.12
N LEU A 284 1.56 2.61 13.00
CA LEU A 284 0.68 2.12 11.95
C LEU A 284 1.33 0.98 11.15
N LEU A 285 2.53 1.23 10.62
CA LEU A 285 3.20 0.33 9.67
C LEU A 285 3.80 -0.91 10.35
N GLU A 286 4.17 -0.83 11.63
CA GLU A 286 4.64 -1.99 12.39
C GLU A 286 3.56 -3.05 12.62
N ARG A 287 2.28 -2.71 12.48
CA ARG A 287 1.16 -3.66 12.55
C ARG A 287 1.09 -4.58 11.33
N ALA A 288 1.72 -4.19 10.22
CA ALA A 288 1.87 -5.05 9.04
C ALA A 288 2.98 -6.08 9.29
N ALA A 289 2.62 -7.36 9.26
CA ALA A 289 3.51 -8.47 9.55
C ALA A 289 2.98 -9.77 8.93
N LYS A 290 3.85 -10.80 8.90
CA LYS A 290 3.47 -12.19 8.70
C LYS A 290 3.42 -12.86 10.08
N LEU A 291 2.25 -13.36 10.46
CA LEU A 291 2.09 -14.08 11.72
C LEU A 291 2.72 -15.47 11.66
N SER A 292 3.10 -15.97 12.83
CA SER A 292 3.54 -17.36 13.01
C SER A 292 2.42 -18.34 12.69
N ASP A 293 2.78 -19.59 12.37
CA ASP A 293 1.79 -20.64 12.07
C ASP A 293 0.90 -20.95 13.28
N GLU A 294 1.42 -20.77 14.49
CA GLU A 294 0.67 -20.93 15.76
C GLU A 294 -0.48 -19.92 15.89
N LEU A 295 -0.32 -18.73 15.29
CA LEU A 295 -1.34 -17.68 15.24
C LEU A 295 -2.15 -17.69 13.94
N GLY A 296 -2.12 -18.80 13.19
CA GLY A 296 -2.90 -18.99 11.98
C GLY A 296 -2.20 -18.56 10.69
N GLY A 297 -0.99 -18.04 10.76
CA GLY A 297 -0.15 -17.74 9.58
C GLY A 297 -0.68 -16.66 8.64
N GLY A 298 -1.64 -15.84 9.07
CA GLY A 298 -2.13 -14.71 8.29
C GLY A 298 -1.09 -13.61 8.10
N SER A 299 -1.33 -12.68 7.20
CA SER A 299 -0.41 -11.56 6.94
C SER A 299 -1.11 -10.26 6.57
N ILE A 300 -0.46 -9.15 6.87
CA ILE A 300 -0.77 -7.84 6.30
C ILE A 300 0.45 -7.36 5.56
N THR A 301 0.32 -7.15 4.25
CA THR A 301 1.32 -6.51 3.41
C THR A 301 0.90 -5.07 3.20
N ALA A 302 1.75 -4.11 3.57
CA ALA A 302 1.44 -2.70 3.47
C ALA A 302 2.18 -2.04 2.30
N LEU A 303 1.43 -1.30 1.49
CA LEU A 303 1.92 -0.44 0.43
C LEU A 303 1.59 1.03 0.77
N PRO A 304 2.36 1.68 1.64
CA PRO A 304 2.22 3.11 1.87
C PRO A 304 2.68 3.87 0.61
N ILE A 305 1.97 4.95 0.30
CA ILE A 305 2.31 5.87 -0.78
C ILE A 305 2.76 7.18 -0.18
N ILE A 306 3.87 7.70 -0.67
CA ILE A 306 4.41 9.02 -0.32
C ILE A 306 4.59 9.84 -1.61
N GLU A 307 4.12 11.09 -1.57
CA GLU A 307 4.33 12.06 -2.64
C GLU A 307 5.58 12.90 -2.34
N THR A 308 6.51 12.96 -3.30
CA THR A 308 7.66 13.85 -3.27
C THR A 308 7.42 15.10 -4.11
N GLN A 309 8.25 16.11 -3.91
CA GLN A 309 8.32 17.30 -4.73
C GLN A 309 9.69 17.35 -5.42
N SER A 310 9.71 17.39 -6.75
CA SER A 310 10.94 17.42 -7.56
C SER A 310 11.93 16.28 -7.25
N GLY A 311 11.42 15.10 -6.90
CA GLY A 311 12.22 13.93 -6.56
C GLY A 311 12.96 13.99 -5.23
N ASP A 312 12.65 14.97 -4.37
CA ASP A 312 13.34 15.13 -3.07
C ASP A 312 12.89 14.06 -2.06
N VAL A 313 13.69 13.00 -1.95
CA VAL A 313 13.52 11.94 -0.95
C VAL A 313 14.13 12.29 0.41
N SER A 314 14.87 13.41 0.52
CA SER A 314 15.50 13.87 1.74
C SER A 314 14.57 14.73 2.62
N ALA A 315 13.38 15.06 2.14
CA ALA A 315 12.35 15.75 2.89
C ALA A 315 11.95 14.94 4.14
N TYR A 316 11.33 15.61 5.12
CA TYR A 316 11.13 15.03 6.46
C TYR A 316 10.25 13.78 6.45
N ILE A 317 9.07 13.84 5.87
CA ILE A 317 8.14 12.69 5.86
C ILE A 317 8.65 11.54 4.98
N PRO A 318 9.16 11.75 3.73
CA PRO A 318 9.79 10.70 2.95
C PRO A 318 10.89 9.94 3.71
N THR A 319 11.83 10.66 4.33
CA THR A 319 12.93 10.07 5.11
C THR A 319 12.41 9.19 6.24
N ASN A 320 11.40 9.63 6.98
CA ASN A 320 10.81 8.88 8.07
C ASN A 320 10.19 7.56 7.55
N VAL A 321 9.39 7.61 6.50
CA VAL A 321 8.70 6.42 5.99
C VAL A 321 9.67 5.44 5.32
N ILE A 322 10.71 5.92 4.62
CA ILE A 322 11.79 5.06 4.08
C ILE A 322 12.47 4.28 5.21
N SER A 323 12.69 4.90 6.37
CA SER A 323 13.34 4.21 7.50
C SER A 323 12.45 3.18 8.19
N ILE A 324 11.13 3.37 8.18
CA ILE A 324 10.16 2.46 8.79
C ILE A 324 9.89 1.23 7.89
N THR A 325 9.95 1.39 6.58
CA THR A 325 9.57 0.37 5.61
C THR A 325 10.72 -0.60 5.29
N ASP A 326 10.38 -1.74 4.72
CA ASP A 326 11.32 -2.81 4.33
C ASP A 326 11.86 -2.63 2.90
N GLY A 327 11.72 -1.45 2.36
CA GLY A 327 12.19 -1.06 1.05
C GLY A 327 11.28 -0.02 0.40
N GLN A 328 11.65 0.41 -0.81
CA GLN A 328 10.90 1.40 -1.57
C GLN A 328 10.94 1.12 -3.07
N ILE A 329 9.83 1.42 -3.72
CA ILE A 329 9.67 1.50 -5.17
C ILE A 329 9.67 2.99 -5.52
N PHE A 330 10.75 3.46 -6.13
CA PHE A 330 10.90 4.86 -6.52
C PHE A 330 10.45 5.07 -7.96
N LEU A 331 9.49 5.97 -8.15
CA LEU A 331 8.98 6.37 -9.46
C LEU A 331 9.59 7.71 -9.87
N GLU A 332 10.28 7.70 -10.99
CA GLU A 332 11.03 8.85 -11.49
C GLU A 332 10.27 9.58 -12.60
N SER A 333 10.10 10.90 -12.46
CA SER A 333 9.39 11.73 -13.42
C SER A 333 10.02 11.69 -14.80
N ASN A 334 11.35 11.68 -14.89
CA ASN A 334 12.07 11.64 -16.17
C ASN A 334 11.78 10.34 -16.94
N LEU A 335 11.72 9.20 -16.26
CA LEU A 335 11.32 7.93 -16.87
C LEU A 335 9.88 7.98 -17.35
N PHE A 336 8.98 8.54 -16.56
CA PHE A 336 7.58 8.68 -16.93
C PHE A 336 7.40 9.52 -18.21
N PHE A 337 8.02 10.69 -18.26
CA PHE A 337 7.94 11.58 -19.44
C PHE A 337 8.67 11.05 -20.66
N SER A 338 9.67 10.18 -20.49
CA SER A 338 10.31 9.48 -21.62
C SER A 338 9.49 8.29 -22.15
N GLY A 339 8.32 8.00 -21.56
CA GLY A 339 7.44 6.90 -21.98
C GLY A 339 7.81 5.53 -21.38
N GLN A 340 8.71 5.49 -20.38
CA GLN A 340 8.97 4.28 -19.61
C GLN A 340 7.89 4.14 -18.53
N ILE A 341 6.87 3.34 -18.77
CA ILE A 341 5.73 3.11 -17.89
C ILE A 341 5.61 1.62 -17.58
N PRO A 342 5.62 1.20 -16.30
CA PRO A 342 5.77 2.01 -15.08
C PRO A 342 7.17 2.65 -14.95
N ALA A 343 7.21 3.85 -14.38
CA ALA A 343 8.42 4.68 -14.28
C ALA A 343 9.33 4.26 -13.11
N VAL A 344 9.51 2.97 -12.90
CA VAL A 344 10.27 2.40 -11.80
C VAL A 344 11.76 2.59 -12.02
N ASN A 345 12.41 3.31 -11.11
CA ASN A 345 13.87 3.41 -11.09
C ASN A 345 14.49 2.22 -10.36
N ALA A 346 14.98 1.22 -11.12
CA ALA A 346 15.58 0.01 -10.56
C ALA A 346 16.86 0.26 -9.74
N GLY A 347 17.55 1.37 -9.97
CA GLY A 347 18.84 1.69 -9.32
C GLY A 347 18.69 2.11 -7.86
N ILE A 348 17.62 2.86 -7.55
CA ILE A 348 17.37 3.38 -6.20
C ILE A 348 16.18 2.71 -5.50
N SER A 349 15.48 1.83 -6.20
CA SER A 349 14.43 1.00 -5.63
C SER A 349 15.04 -0.25 -4.98
N VAL A 350 14.57 -0.56 -3.77
CA VAL A 350 15.13 -1.65 -2.95
C VAL A 350 14.00 -2.45 -2.31
N SER A 351 14.13 -3.76 -2.30
CA SER A 351 13.39 -4.66 -1.40
C SER A 351 14.38 -5.30 -0.45
N ARG A 352 14.21 -5.09 0.86
CA ARG A 352 15.08 -5.71 1.88
C ARG A 352 14.83 -7.20 2.06
N VAL A 353 13.65 -7.68 1.68
CA VAL A 353 13.32 -9.11 1.66
C VAL A 353 13.97 -9.77 0.43
N GLY A 354 13.95 -9.10 -0.71
CA GLY A 354 14.64 -9.53 -1.92
C GLY A 354 14.19 -10.90 -2.41
N GLY A 355 15.12 -11.71 -2.86
CA GLY A 355 14.86 -13.02 -3.46
C GLY A 355 14.17 -14.04 -2.54
N ASN A 356 14.02 -13.78 -1.24
CA ASN A 356 13.22 -14.62 -0.35
C ASN A 356 11.72 -14.47 -0.64
N ALA A 357 11.31 -13.36 -1.25
CA ALA A 357 9.95 -13.09 -1.72
C ALA A 357 9.75 -13.42 -3.21
N GLN A 358 10.56 -14.29 -3.78
CA GLN A 358 10.43 -14.76 -5.15
C GLN A 358 10.34 -16.28 -5.21
N ILE A 359 9.55 -16.79 -6.15
CA ILE A 359 9.60 -18.21 -6.51
C ILE A 359 10.97 -18.51 -7.17
N LYS A 360 11.42 -19.76 -7.06
CA LYS A 360 12.75 -20.17 -7.55
C LYS A 360 12.96 -19.87 -9.04
N ALA A 361 11.93 -20.10 -9.86
CA ALA A 361 11.97 -19.82 -11.29
C ALA A 361 12.22 -18.32 -11.56
N MET A 362 11.48 -17.41 -10.90
CA MET A 362 11.68 -15.97 -11.05
C MET A 362 13.09 -15.55 -10.58
N LYS A 363 13.52 -16.03 -9.42
CA LYS A 363 14.86 -15.73 -8.88
C LYS A 363 15.97 -16.17 -9.85
N LYS A 364 15.80 -17.31 -10.53
CA LYS A 364 16.75 -17.81 -11.53
C LYS A 364 16.86 -16.86 -12.73
N VAL A 365 15.73 -16.40 -13.27
CA VAL A 365 15.72 -15.59 -14.50
C VAL A 365 15.99 -14.10 -14.24
N SER A 366 15.59 -13.56 -13.10
CA SER A 366 15.70 -12.11 -12.83
C SER A 366 17.00 -11.69 -12.13
N GLY A 367 17.82 -12.66 -11.69
CA GLY A 367 18.96 -12.40 -10.82
C GLY A 367 20.01 -11.40 -11.34
N THR A 368 20.15 -11.31 -12.67
CA THR A 368 21.11 -10.40 -13.32
C THR A 368 20.50 -9.10 -13.84
N MET A 369 19.16 -8.96 -13.81
CA MET A 369 18.46 -7.81 -14.44
C MET A 369 18.93 -6.46 -13.93
N LYS A 370 19.01 -6.28 -12.61
CA LYS A 370 19.48 -5.00 -12.03
C LYS A 370 20.88 -4.64 -12.48
N LEU A 371 21.77 -5.60 -12.57
CA LEU A 371 23.14 -5.41 -13.03
C LEU A 371 23.17 -4.98 -14.50
N ILE A 372 22.40 -5.67 -15.36
CA ILE A 372 22.31 -5.33 -16.79
C ILE A 372 21.76 -3.91 -16.98
N LEU A 373 20.71 -3.54 -16.24
CA LEU A 373 20.15 -2.18 -16.31
C LEU A 373 21.08 -1.10 -15.76
N ALA A 374 21.84 -1.41 -14.70
CA ALA A 374 22.84 -0.48 -14.18
C ALA A 374 23.96 -0.23 -15.21
N GLN A 375 24.48 -1.29 -15.82
CA GLN A 375 25.48 -1.20 -16.89
C GLN A 375 24.91 -0.45 -18.11
N PHE A 376 23.68 -0.73 -18.49
CA PHE A 376 23.03 -0.01 -19.60
C PHE A 376 22.96 1.50 -19.35
N ARG A 377 22.55 1.94 -18.16
CA ARG A 377 22.48 3.37 -17.81
C ARG A 377 23.85 4.04 -17.85
N GLU A 378 24.87 3.37 -17.33
CA GLU A 378 26.24 3.86 -17.38
C GLU A 378 26.73 4.02 -18.84
N LEU A 379 26.56 2.97 -19.64
CA LEU A 379 26.93 3.00 -21.05
C LEU A 379 26.12 4.01 -21.87
N GLN A 380 24.84 4.19 -21.57
CA GLN A 380 23.98 5.19 -22.23
C GLN A 380 24.50 6.61 -21.97
N SER A 381 24.94 6.89 -20.75
CA SER A 381 25.56 8.18 -20.41
C SER A 381 26.85 8.38 -21.16
N PHE A 382 27.70 7.37 -21.27
CA PHE A 382 28.94 7.42 -22.07
C PHE A 382 28.65 7.61 -23.55
N ALA A 383 27.69 6.91 -24.11
CA ALA A 383 27.35 7.00 -25.54
C ALA A 383 26.86 8.38 -25.98
N GLN A 384 26.33 9.18 -25.06
CA GLN A 384 25.95 10.57 -25.36
C GLN A 384 27.14 11.51 -25.56
N PHE A 385 28.31 11.18 -25.02
CA PHE A 385 29.48 12.04 -25.01
C PHE A 385 30.65 11.53 -25.89
N GLY A 386 30.62 10.27 -26.37
CA GLY A 386 31.70 9.64 -27.13
C GLY A 386 31.32 9.27 -28.56
N SER A 387 32.24 9.44 -29.51
CA SER A 387 32.04 9.15 -30.93
C SER A 387 32.46 7.74 -31.36
N ASP A 388 33.27 7.03 -30.57
CA ASP A 388 33.78 5.71 -30.91
C ASP A 388 33.32 4.68 -29.83
N ILE A 389 32.24 3.94 -30.14
CA ILE A 389 31.72 2.88 -29.33
C ILE A 389 32.13 1.55 -29.98
N ASP A 390 32.78 0.67 -29.22
CA ASP A 390 33.14 -0.67 -29.69
C ASP A 390 31.94 -1.58 -29.89
N SER A 391 32.11 -2.66 -30.65
CA SER A 391 30.99 -3.59 -31.00
C SER A 391 30.37 -4.26 -29.81
N ASP A 392 31.13 -4.54 -28.73
CA ASP A 392 30.62 -5.21 -27.53
C ASP A 392 29.81 -4.25 -26.67
N THR A 393 30.22 -2.99 -26.58
CA THR A 393 29.45 -1.94 -25.91
C THR A 393 28.13 -1.68 -26.65
N THR A 394 28.16 -1.70 -27.99
CA THR A 394 26.96 -1.55 -28.83
C THR A 394 25.96 -2.70 -28.54
N LYS A 395 26.44 -3.95 -28.50
CA LYS A 395 25.58 -5.10 -28.17
C LYS A 395 24.95 -5.01 -26.78
N ARG A 396 25.71 -4.56 -25.77
CA ARG A 396 25.20 -4.36 -24.41
C ARG A 396 24.13 -3.25 -24.36
N LEU A 397 24.35 -2.15 -25.09
CA LEU A 397 23.37 -1.08 -25.22
C LEU A 397 22.08 -1.58 -25.89
N GLU A 398 22.18 -2.34 -26.96
CA GLU A 398 21.01 -2.92 -27.65
C GLU A 398 20.26 -3.91 -26.78
N SER A 399 20.96 -4.78 -26.06
CA SER A 399 20.35 -5.68 -25.08
C SER A 399 19.64 -4.94 -23.95
N GLY A 400 20.26 -3.90 -23.41
CA GLY A 400 19.66 -3.04 -22.38
C GLY A 400 18.42 -2.29 -22.86
N LYS A 401 18.40 -1.78 -24.10
CA LYS A 401 17.21 -1.16 -24.70
C LYS A 401 16.04 -2.13 -24.79
N ARG A 402 16.32 -3.39 -25.22
CA ARG A 402 15.29 -4.43 -25.30
C ARG A 402 14.76 -4.81 -23.93
N LEU A 403 15.64 -4.90 -22.94
CA LEU A 403 15.21 -5.15 -21.55
C LEU A 403 14.33 -4.01 -21.01
N MET A 404 14.69 -2.75 -21.31
CA MET A 404 13.83 -1.60 -20.96
C MET A 404 12.48 -1.67 -21.66
N GLU A 405 12.45 -2.11 -22.93
CA GLU A 405 11.18 -2.23 -23.69
C GLU A 405 10.25 -3.27 -23.10
N ILE A 406 10.74 -4.47 -22.75
CA ILE A 406 9.89 -5.50 -22.13
C ILE A 406 9.40 -5.12 -20.73
N LEU A 407 10.08 -4.21 -20.04
CA LEU A 407 9.64 -3.72 -18.73
C LEU A 407 8.49 -2.71 -18.82
N LYS A 408 8.20 -2.21 -20.03
CA LYS A 408 6.98 -1.42 -20.24
C LYS A 408 5.76 -2.31 -20.08
N GLN A 409 4.73 -1.76 -19.48
CA GLN A 409 3.49 -2.48 -19.21
C GLN A 409 2.33 -1.50 -19.21
N LYS A 410 1.23 -1.86 -19.86
CA LYS A 410 0.01 -1.07 -19.86
C LYS A 410 -0.61 -1.06 -18.47
N GLN A 411 -1.23 0.04 -18.12
CA GLN A 411 -1.99 0.19 -16.89
C GLN A 411 -3.21 -0.76 -16.89
N TYR A 412 -3.55 -1.27 -15.72
CA TYR A 412 -4.67 -2.22 -15.50
C TYR A 412 -4.54 -3.53 -16.30
N SER A 413 -3.32 -3.93 -16.56
CA SER A 413 -3.01 -5.15 -17.29
C SER A 413 -1.92 -5.95 -16.55
N PRO A 414 -2.21 -6.48 -15.36
CA PRO A 414 -1.25 -7.28 -14.62
C PRO A 414 -0.95 -8.58 -15.39
N ILE A 415 0.32 -8.98 -15.38
CA ILE A 415 0.84 -10.15 -16.07
C ILE A 415 1.13 -11.23 -15.04
N SER A 416 0.69 -12.45 -15.32
CA SER A 416 0.92 -13.60 -14.44
C SER A 416 2.42 -13.95 -14.35
N VAL A 417 2.84 -14.52 -13.22
CA VAL A 417 4.26 -14.75 -12.93
C VAL A 417 4.94 -15.67 -13.94
N GLU A 418 4.23 -16.69 -14.44
CA GLU A 418 4.76 -17.59 -15.47
C GLU A 418 5.03 -16.84 -16.78
N ASN A 419 4.14 -15.95 -17.20
CA ASN A 419 4.33 -15.14 -18.39
C ASN A 419 5.47 -14.12 -18.21
N GLN A 420 5.59 -13.52 -17.03
CA GLN A 420 6.73 -12.67 -16.71
C GLN A 420 8.06 -13.43 -16.85
N ILE A 421 8.13 -14.66 -16.33
CA ILE A 421 9.33 -15.51 -16.42
C ILE A 421 9.69 -15.81 -17.86
N ILE A 422 8.69 -16.15 -18.70
CA ILE A 422 8.88 -16.48 -20.12
C ILE A 422 9.55 -15.31 -20.85
N ILE A 423 8.99 -14.10 -20.76
CA ILE A 423 9.53 -12.95 -21.50
C ILE A 423 10.86 -12.45 -20.93
N ILE A 424 11.03 -12.46 -19.61
CA ILE A 424 12.29 -12.08 -18.96
C ILE A 424 13.40 -13.05 -19.36
N TYR A 425 13.10 -14.37 -19.39
CA TYR A 425 14.05 -15.39 -19.85
C TYR A 425 14.50 -15.10 -21.27
N ALA A 426 13.55 -14.84 -22.18
CA ALA A 426 13.86 -14.51 -23.57
C ALA A 426 14.76 -13.26 -23.70
N ALA A 427 14.49 -12.22 -22.91
CA ALA A 427 15.27 -10.98 -22.97
C ALA A 427 16.71 -11.17 -22.44
N ILE A 428 16.85 -11.81 -21.29
CA ILE A 428 18.16 -11.95 -20.61
C ILE A 428 19.09 -12.89 -21.38
N ASN A 429 18.54 -13.94 -21.99
CA ASN A 429 19.33 -14.90 -22.78
C ASN A 429 19.54 -14.50 -24.23
N GLY A 430 19.16 -13.26 -24.62
CA GLY A 430 19.46 -12.71 -25.94
C GLY A 430 18.55 -13.14 -27.08
N TYR A 431 17.45 -13.87 -26.78
CA TYR A 431 16.49 -14.32 -27.80
C TYR A 431 15.70 -13.18 -28.47
N LEU A 432 15.78 -11.97 -27.94
CA LEU A 432 15.17 -10.77 -28.51
C LEU A 432 16.11 -9.94 -29.39
N ASN A 433 17.39 -10.34 -29.52
CA ASN A 433 18.41 -9.49 -30.16
C ASN A 433 18.18 -9.30 -31.66
N ASP A 434 17.53 -10.23 -32.32
CA ASP A 434 17.18 -10.22 -33.73
C ASP A 434 15.76 -9.68 -34.02
N ILE A 435 15.05 -9.22 -32.99
CA ILE A 435 13.73 -8.59 -33.10
C ILE A 435 13.87 -7.08 -33.07
N GLU A 436 13.22 -6.38 -34.01
CA GLU A 436 13.15 -4.92 -34.02
C GLU A 436 12.48 -4.38 -32.76
N LEU A 437 12.98 -3.24 -32.23
CA LEU A 437 12.54 -2.69 -30.94
C LEU A 437 11.02 -2.43 -30.91
N GLU A 438 10.49 -1.90 -32.01
CA GLU A 438 9.06 -1.56 -32.18
C GLU A 438 8.16 -2.82 -32.23
N ARG A 439 8.74 -3.97 -32.51
CA ARG A 439 8.00 -5.25 -32.59
C ARG A 439 8.04 -6.09 -31.32
N ILE A 440 8.82 -5.67 -30.31
CA ILE A 440 8.97 -6.45 -29.07
C ILE A 440 7.64 -6.58 -28.35
N ALA A 441 6.83 -5.53 -28.23
CA ALA A 441 5.54 -5.59 -27.58
C ALA A 441 4.57 -6.58 -28.27
N SER A 442 4.52 -6.56 -29.61
CA SER A 442 3.69 -7.51 -30.38
C SER A 442 4.22 -8.95 -30.30
N PHE A 443 5.53 -9.11 -30.21
CA PHE A 443 6.14 -10.42 -29.96
C PHE A 443 5.81 -10.95 -28.58
N GLU A 444 5.86 -10.12 -27.54
CA GLU A 444 5.49 -10.49 -26.18
C GLU A 444 4.07 -11.06 -26.11
N ASP A 445 3.10 -10.35 -26.69
CA ASP A 445 1.70 -10.79 -26.73
C ASP A 445 1.57 -12.14 -27.49
N SER A 446 2.20 -12.25 -28.67
CA SER A 446 2.19 -13.49 -29.47
C SER A 446 2.86 -14.65 -28.74
N LEU A 447 3.95 -14.39 -28.01
CA LEU A 447 4.67 -15.42 -27.26
C LEU A 447 3.82 -16.00 -26.14
N TYR A 448 3.06 -15.17 -25.42
CA TYR A 448 2.17 -15.64 -24.37
C TYR A 448 1.06 -16.56 -24.92
N GLU A 449 0.42 -16.16 -26.01
CA GLU A 449 -0.60 -16.97 -26.67
C GLU A 449 -0.01 -18.27 -27.21
N PHE A 450 1.15 -18.22 -27.84
CA PHE A 450 1.83 -19.38 -28.41
C PHE A 450 2.21 -20.41 -27.35
N MET A 451 2.80 -19.93 -26.23
CA MET A 451 3.19 -20.80 -25.12
C MET A 451 1.97 -21.43 -24.44
N ALA A 452 0.89 -20.68 -24.26
CA ALA A 452 -0.33 -21.20 -23.68
C ALA A 452 -0.97 -22.30 -24.54
N MET A 453 -0.88 -22.20 -25.88
CA MET A 453 -1.45 -23.20 -26.81
C MET A 453 -0.56 -24.42 -27.03
N LYS A 454 0.74 -24.23 -27.25
CA LYS A 454 1.66 -25.32 -27.65
C LYS A 454 2.44 -25.94 -26.49
N TYR A 455 2.72 -25.18 -25.44
CA TYR A 455 3.58 -25.57 -24.31
C TYR A 455 2.94 -25.26 -22.96
N PRO A 456 1.68 -25.64 -22.69
CA PRO A 456 0.99 -25.31 -21.45
C PRO A 456 1.67 -25.90 -20.20
N GLU A 457 2.44 -26.99 -20.37
CA GLU A 457 3.21 -27.65 -19.31
C GLU A 457 4.26 -26.73 -18.66
N ILE A 458 4.80 -25.75 -19.41
CA ILE A 458 5.75 -24.78 -18.89
C ILE A 458 5.08 -23.94 -17.80
N SER A 459 3.95 -23.33 -18.12
CA SER A 459 3.17 -22.53 -17.17
C SER A 459 2.68 -23.37 -16.00
N GLN A 460 2.23 -24.61 -16.26
CA GLN A 460 1.74 -25.51 -15.22
C GLN A 460 2.83 -25.89 -14.22
N GLU A 461 4.05 -26.19 -14.67
CA GLU A 461 5.17 -26.49 -13.77
C GLU A 461 5.53 -25.26 -12.91
N ILE A 462 5.67 -24.09 -13.54
CA ILE A 462 6.04 -22.86 -12.82
C ILE A 462 5.00 -22.52 -11.74
N VAL A 463 3.71 -22.60 -12.07
CA VAL A 463 2.62 -22.28 -11.12
C VAL A 463 2.55 -23.30 -9.98
N THR A 464 2.70 -24.59 -10.27
CA THR A 464 2.54 -25.65 -9.26
C THR A 464 3.76 -25.80 -8.36
N THR A 465 4.95 -25.74 -8.93
CA THR A 465 6.20 -26.03 -8.20
C THR A 465 6.98 -24.79 -7.77
N GLY A 466 6.68 -23.63 -8.38
CA GLY A 466 7.49 -22.41 -8.23
C GLY A 466 8.90 -22.53 -8.84
N ASN A 467 9.16 -23.57 -9.63
CA ASN A 467 10.47 -23.87 -10.19
C ASN A 467 10.37 -24.06 -11.71
N MET A 468 11.50 -24.10 -12.36
CA MET A 468 11.65 -24.43 -13.79
C MET A 468 12.77 -25.46 -13.92
N SER A 469 12.41 -26.69 -14.27
CA SER A 469 13.34 -27.79 -14.48
C SER A 469 14.17 -27.57 -15.75
N ALA A 470 15.25 -28.34 -15.90
CA ALA A 470 16.08 -28.29 -17.10
C ALA A 470 15.32 -28.78 -18.35
N GLU A 471 14.33 -29.64 -18.19
CA GLU A 471 13.47 -30.12 -19.29
C GLU A 471 12.52 -29.00 -19.74
N THR A 472 11.85 -28.34 -18.79
CA THR A 472 10.98 -27.19 -19.05
C THR A 472 11.74 -26.01 -19.64
N GLU A 473 12.98 -25.79 -19.22
CA GLU A 473 13.83 -24.76 -19.81
C GLU A 473 14.15 -25.06 -21.29
N LYS A 474 14.39 -26.33 -21.65
CA LYS A 474 14.57 -26.72 -23.07
C LYS A 474 13.30 -26.50 -23.89
N LEU A 475 12.14 -26.88 -23.36
CA LEU A 475 10.86 -26.63 -24.02
C LEU A 475 10.60 -25.12 -24.19
N LEU A 476 10.96 -24.32 -23.20
CA LEU A 476 10.85 -22.85 -23.28
C LEU A 476 11.70 -22.29 -24.42
N ILE A 477 12.96 -22.73 -24.54
CA ILE A 477 13.86 -22.32 -25.61
C ILE A 477 13.27 -22.71 -26.96
N GLN A 478 12.83 -23.97 -27.11
CA GLN A 478 12.20 -24.46 -28.35
C GLN A 478 10.97 -23.62 -28.71
N GLY A 479 10.09 -23.36 -27.74
CA GLY A 479 8.89 -22.56 -27.96
C GLY A 479 9.18 -21.13 -28.38
N ILE A 480 10.20 -20.48 -27.80
CA ILE A 480 10.62 -19.12 -28.20
C ILE A 480 11.09 -19.12 -29.67
N GLU A 481 11.96 -20.07 -30.06
CA GLU A 481 12.46 -20.17 -31.43
C GLU A 481 11.37 -20.49 -32.45
N GLU A 482 10.42 -21.37 -32.12
CA GLU A 482 9.27 -21.67 -32.97
C GLU A 482 8.35 -20.46 -33.14
N CYS A 483 8.03 -19.77 -32.03
CA CYS A 483 7.20 -18.57 -32.08
C CYS A 483 7.82 -17.48 -32.99
N LYS A 484 9.13 -17.28 -32.91
CA LYS A 484 9.85 -16.33 -33.75
C LYS A 484 9.73 -16.67 -35.23
N LYS A 485 9.83 -17.95 -35.58
CA LYS A 485 9.74 -18.42 -36.99
C LYS A 485 8.33 -18.31 -37.54
N GLU A 486 7.32 -18.78 -36.80
CA GLU A 486 5.92 -18.73 -37.21
C GLU A 486 5.40 -17.29 -37.36
N GLY A 487 5.76 -16.39 -36.42
CA GLY A 487 5.37 -14.99 -36.43
C GLY A 487 6.16 -14.10 -37.40
N LYS A 488 7.14 -14.63 -38.12
CA LYS A 488 8.03 -13.89 -39.02
C LYS A 488 8.69 -12.69 -38.33
N TYR A 489 9.11 -12.87 -37.09
CA TYR A 489 9.83 -11.87 -36.32
C TYR A 489 11.33 -11.81 -36.62
N ILE A 490 11.82 -12.83 -37.32
CA ILE A 490 13.19 -12.90 -37.82
C ILE A 490 13.16 -12.41 -39.29
N GLY A 491 13.90 -11.33 -39.57
CA GLY A 491 14.12 -10.83 -40.92
C GLY A 491 15.19 -11.61 -41.68
#